data_9dd2f7e7d9c8788b84fd40096de491f2
#
_entry.id   9dd2f7e7d9c8788b84fd40096de491f2
#
_cell.length_a   1.000
_cell.length_b   1.000
_cell.length_c   1.000
_cell.angle_alpha   90.00
_cell.angle_beta   90.00
_cell.angle_gamma   90.00
#
_symmetry.space_group_name_H-M   'P 1'
#
loop_
_entity.id
_entity.type
_entity.pdbx_description
1 polymer ?
#
loop_
_entity_poly.entity_id
_entity_poly.type
_entity_poly.pdbx_seq_one_letter_code
_entity_poly.pdbx_strand_id
1 'polypeptide(L)'
;MAMRSRLFLGSLGILTLLGCSSSDPYHGPYYYELVNAMAVADIDGNGLPDILGLVSTSVGDTSTQGYVSTRLQTAAGAFALPTRFGVGTGPANLVVTEVNGDGRPDLVVANTNDQTVSVRFADPARPGFFLPALVLSTPGRRPLDVAVGDLNGDGRMDIVVAASGANSVLVFTQTATGTFNAPVAYAVGGDPQAVTVADLDGNGFADIAVATTANAVSVLLQTSAGVFAPATDYATGVQPVAIKTADLNGDGKLDLLTANFGAATSPGTQGLSVLLQGAPGTFAAPVHYTTAYRAVALAVGDLDGDGKPDVAVACEGLPGDPGAVSVFLQDPATAGALLAPTNYRGVYGPMGVAIADMDGDRHPDLVLADGGIVVRPNSGTAPGTFGPPLFFYN
;
A
#
# COMPACT_ATOMS: atom_id res chain seq x y z
N MET A 1 3.99 24.06 15.48
CA MET A 1 3.17 23.56 14.37
C MET A 1 4.13 23.18 13.24
N ALA A 2 4.52 21.93 13.22
CA ALA A 2 5.58 21.44 12.35
C ALA A 2 5.01 20.95 11.03
N MET A 3 5.47 21.55 9.95
CA MET A 3 5.13 21.24 8.58
C MET A 3 5.87 19.97 8.16
N ARG A 4 5.15 18.89 7.85
CA ARG A 4 5.70 17.69 7.24
C ARG A 4 5.50 17.78 5.73
N SER A 5 6.59 17.93 4.98
CA SER A 5 6.57 17.77 3.53
C SER A 5 7.29 16.49 3.15
N ARG A 6 6.59 15.50 2.60
CA ARG A 6 7.23 14.49 1.78
C ARG A 6 7.60 15.14 0.45
N LEU A 7 8.87 15.09 0.11
CA LEU A 7 9.32 15.42 -1.22
C LEU A 7 9.18 14.19 -2.11
N PHE A 8 8.30 14.30 -3.10
CA PHE A 8 8.42 13.50 -4.29
C PHE A 8 9.55 14.07 -5.13
N LEU A 9 10.64 13.34 -5.25
CA LEU A 9 11.73 13.67 -6.18
C LEU A 9 11.29 13.32 -7.61
N GLY A 10 10.67 14.31 -8.26
CA GLY A 10 10.81 14.43 -9.71
C GLY A 10 12.24 14.90 -9.99
N SER A 11 12.87 14.31 -10.98
CA SER A 11 14.26 14.50 -11.44
C SER A 11 14.90 15.85 -11.11
N LEU A 12 16.08 15.80 -10.47
CA LEU A 12 17.00 16.87 -10.07
C LEU A 12 16.64 17.69 -8.82
N GLY A 13 17.36 17.42 -7.75
CA GLY A 13 17.52 18.33 -6.63
C GLY A 13 17.52 17.62 -5.29
N ILE A 14 18.69 17.51 -4.68
CA ILE A 14 18.82 17.17 -3.27
C ILE A 14 18.19 18.34 -2.49
N LEU A 15 17.00 18.10 -1.91
CA LEU A 15 16.44 19.03 -0.95
C LEU A 15 16.71 18.50 0.45
N THR A 16 17.59 19.15 1.17
CA THR A 16 17.81 18.94 2.60
C THR A 16 16.55 19.34 3.37
N LEU A 17 15.91 18.37 4.00
CA LEU A 17 14.85 18.62 4.98
C LEU A 17 15.46 19.28 6.22
N LEU A 18 15.21 20.57 6.37
CA LEU A 18 15.49 21.28 7.61
C LEU A 18 14.57 20.73 8.71
N GLY A 19 15.18 20.13 9.74
CA GLY A 19 14.49 19.65 10.91
C GLY A 19 13.71 20.75 11.60
N CYS A 20 12.39 20.58 11.74
CA CYS A 20 11.58 21.39 12.65
C CYS A 20 11.70 20.81 14.06
N SER A 21 12.40 21.51 14.96
CA SER A 21 12.28 21.30 16.39
C SER A 21 10.96 21.91 16.85
N SER A 22 9.98 21.08 17.24
CA SER A 22 8.80 21.56 17.94
C SER A 22 9.14 21.67 19.44
N SER A 23 9.22 22.88 19.96
CA SER A 23 9.18 23.13 21.38
C SER A 23 7.72 23.20 21.82
N ASP A 24 7.10 22.04 22.00
CA ASP A 24 5.84 21.93 22.75
C ASP A 24 6.22 21.74 24.23
N PRO A 25 5.87 22.67 25.14
CA PRO A 25 6.25 22.60 26.56
C PRO A 25 5.55 21.49 27.35
N TYR A 26 4.60 20.76 26.76
CA TYR A 26 3.84 19.69 27.42
C TYR A 26 4.27 18.28 27.05
N HIS A 27 5.11 18.10 26.04
CA HIS A 27 5.67 16.78 25.67
C HIS A 27 7.18 16.89 25.63
N GLY A 28 7.87 16.10 26.46
CA GLY A 28 9.33 15.92 26.38
C GLY A 28 9.75 15.48 24.97
N PRO A 29 11.05 15.30 24.67
CA PRO A 29 11.53 14.92 23.33
C PRO A 29 11.11 13.49 23.01
N TYR A 30 9.82 13.33 22.70
CA TYR A 30 9.31 12.10 22.10
C TYR A 30 9.72 12.12 20.63
N TYR A 31 10.59 11.21 20.26
CA TYR A 31 10.82 10.87 18.86
C TYR A 31 9.53 10.24 18.35
N TYR A 32 8.73 11.00 17.61
CA TYR A 32 7.56 10.45 16.94
C TYR A 32 8.05 9.51 15.85
N GLU A 33 7.81 8.24 16.05
CA GLU A 33 8.05 7.22 15.05
C GLU A 33 7.01 7.37 13.94
N LEU A 34 7.47 7.76 12.75
CA LEU A 34 6.59 7.97 11.61
C LEU A 34 6.25 6.63 10.95
N VAL A 35 5.02 6.19 11.13
CA VAL A 35 4.49 5.06 10.35
C VAL A 35 4.20 5.55 8.93
N ASN A 36 4.97 5.05 7.95
CA ASN A 36 4.89 5.47 6.54
C ASN A 36 3.96 4.58 5.71
N ALA A 37 3.84 3.32 6.08
CA ALA A 37 2.98 2.33 5.45
C ALA A 37 2.53 1.32 6.51
N MET A 38 1.49 0.57 6.22
CA MET A 38 0.96 -0.44 7.13
C MET A 38 0.33 -1.61 6.39
N ALA A 39 0.23 -2.73 7.09
CA ALA A 39 -0.57 -3.87 6.70
C ALA A 39 -1.36 -4.38 7.91
N VAL A 40 -2.44 -5.09 7.63
CA VAL A 40 -3.24 -5.81 8.61
C VAL A 40 -3.34 -7.26 8.18
N ALA A 41 -2.98 -8.18 9.06
CA ALA A 41 -3.04 -9.63 8.82
C ALA A 41 -2.98 -10.39 10.14
N ASP A 42 -3.58 -11.54 10.24
CA ASP A 42 -3.39 -12.47 11.37
C ASP A 42 -2.02 -13.16 11.20
N ILE A 43 -0.98 -12.61 11.87
CA ILE A 43 0.39 -13.13 11.75
C ILE A 43 0.75 -14.16 12.85
N ASP A 44 -0.06 -14.30 13.88
CA ASP A 44 0.16 -15.30 14.93
C ASP A 44 -0.79 -16.51 14.84
N GLY A 45 -1.77 -16.48 13.93
CA GLY A 45 -2.71 -17.56 13.67
C GLY A 45 -3.82 -17.68 14.72
N ASN A 46 -4.11 -16.60 15.45
CA ASN A 46 -5.15 -16.60 16.49
C ASN A 46 -6.56 -16.27 15.96
N GLY A 47 -6.68 -15.94 14.67
CA GLY A 47 -7.93 -15.56 14.00
C GLY A 47 -8.30 -14.08 14.17
N LEU A 48 -7.46 -13.27 14.78
CA LEU A 48 -7.67 -11.82 14.95
C LEU A 48 -6.69 -11.03 14.07
N PRO A 49 -7.11 -9.88 13.51
CA PRO A 49 -6.23 -9.10 12.67
C PRO A 49 -5.18 -8.32 13.48
N ASP A 50 -3.91 -8.56 13.19
CA ASP A 50 -2.78 -7.84 13.77
C ASP A 50 -2.40 -6.63 12.91
N ILE A 51 -1.71 -5.66 13.49
CA ILE A 51 -1.27 -4.45 12.79
C ILE A 51 0.25 -4.44 12.65
N LEU A 52 0.72 -4.23 11.42
CA LEU A 52 2.13 -4.05 11.10
C LEU A 52 2.34 -2.62 10.59
N GLY A 53 3.06 -1.79 11.34
CA GLY A 53 3.41 -0.42 10.94
C GLY A 53 4.87 -0.36 10.46
N LEU A 54 5.10 0.16 9.26
CA LEU A 54 6.43 0.40 8.73
C LEU A 54 6.96 1.74 9.21
N VAL A 55 8.03 1.73 9.96
CA VAL A 55 8.59 2.92 10.60
C VAL A 55 9.94 3.28 10.00
N SER A 56 10.07 4.51 9.53
CA SER A 56 11.36 5.10 9.22
C SER A 56 11.78 6.02 10.37
N THR A 57 12.95 5.75 10.94
CA THR A 57 13.52 6.58 12.00
C THR A 57 14.11 7.85 11.39
N SER A 58 13.64 9.00 11.86
CA SER A 58 14.03 10.39 11.57
C SER A 58 14.27 10.82 10.11
N VAL A 59 13.60 11.90 9.79
CA VAL A 59 13.86 12.75 8.63
C VAL A 59 15.26 13.37 8.76
N GLY A 60 16.18 12.93 7.90
CA GLY A 60 17.52 13.54 7.79
C GLY A 60 18.71 12.65 8.16
N ASP A 61 18.51 11.54 8.85
CA ASP A 61 19.57 10.56 9.09
C ASP A 61 19.46 9.38 8.12
N THR A 62 20.27 9.41 7.06
CA THR A 62 20.33 8.33 6.06
C THR A 62 20.97 7.05 6.58
N SER A 63 21.44 7.03 7.82
CA SER A 63 22.16 5.91 8.43
C SER A 63 21.30 5.04 9.36
N THR A 64 20.06 5.46 9.68
CA THR A 64 19.21 4.72 10.61
C THR A 64 18.40 3.64 9.91
N GLN A 65 18.53 2.41 10.38
CA GLN A 65 17.70 1.29 9.94
C GLN A 65 16.24 1.55 10.28
N GLY A 66 15.37 1.31 9.29
CA GLY A 66 13.95 1.22 9.54
C GLY A 66 13.57 -0.07 10.25
N TYR A 67 12.35 -0.14 10.72
CA TYR A 67 11.81 -1.35 11.31
C TYR A 67 10.30 -1.48 11.02
N VAL A 68 9.81 -2.69 11.13
CA VAL A 68 8.38 -2.98 11.21
C VAL A 68 8.01 -3.16 12.68
N SER A 69 7.05 -2.38 13.14
CA SER A 69 6.44 -2.51 14.46
C SER A 69 5.18 -3.37 14.34
N THR A 70 5.14 -4.51 15.00
CA THR A 70 3.96 -5.39 15.01
C THR A 70 3.20 -5.25 16.30
N ARG A 71 1.88 -5.18 16.23
CA ARG A 71 0.96 -5.20 17.36
C ARG A 71 0.03 -6.39 17.21
N LEU A 72 0.26 -7.43 18.01
CA LEU A 72 -0.59 -8.61 18.01
C LEU A 72 -1.89 -8.29 18.75
N GLN A 73 -3.01 -8.60 18.11
CA GLN A 73 -4.31 -8.49 18.74
C GLN A 73 -4.56 -9.70 19.62
N THR A 74 -4.78 -9.47 20.92
CA THR A 74 -4.96 -10.53 21.93
C THR A 74 -6.42 -10.79 22.26
N ALA A 75 -7.29 -9.84 21.97
CA ALA A 75 -8.74 -9.91 22.00
C ALA A 75 -9.29 -8.78 21.13
N ALA A 76 -10.56 -8.84 20.74
CA ALA A 76 -11.19 -7.80 19.92
C ALA A 76 -10.91 -6.39 20.48
N GLY A 77 -10.25 -5.53 19.67
CA GLY A 77 -9.85 -4.18 20.07
C GLY A 77 -8.70 -4.08 21.08
N ALA A 78 -8.09 -5.18 21.52
CA ALA A 78 -7.00 -5.17 22.50
C ALA A 78 -5.69 -5.69 21.91
N PHE A 79 -4.60 -4.96 22.10
CA PHE A 79 -3.30 -5.25 21.50
C PHE A 79 -2.21 -5.48 22.54
N ALA A 80 -1.30 -6.41 22.25
CA ALA A 80 -0.05 -6.57 22.97
C ALA A 80 0.88 -5.36 22.78
N LEU A 81 1.92 -5.27 23.62
CA LEU A 81 2.99 -4.29 23.40
C LEU A 81 3.68 -4.56 22.03
N PRO A 82 4.09 -3.49 21.33
CA PRO A 82 4.68 -3.65 20.00
C PRO A 82 6.00 -4.40 20.05
N THR A 83 6.20 -5.28 19.07
CA THR A 83 7.49 -5.92 18.77
C THR A 83 8.08 -5.29 17.52
N ARG A 84 9.42 -5.11 17.47
CA ARG A 84 10.11 -4.45 16.36
C ARG A 84 11.02 -5.41 15.62
N PHE A 85 10.96 -5.36 14.29
CA PHE A 85 11.78 -6.14 13.37
C PHE A 85 12.56 -5.20 12.45
N GLY A 86 13.89 -5.15 12.57
CA GLY A 86 14.73 -4.32 11.73
C GLY A 86 14.61 -4.69 10.25
N VAL A 87 14.55 -3.69 9.37
CA VAL A 87 14.60 -3.79 7.91
C VAL A 87 15.74 -2.90 7.38
N GLY A 88 15.81 -2.65 6.09
CA GLY A 88 16.84 -1.75 5.54
C GLY A 88 16.56 -0.27 5.83
N THR A 89 17.40 0.61 5.29
CA THR A 89 17.28 2.06 5.44
C THR A 89 16.29 2.65 4.44
N GLY A 90 15.54 3.66 4.86
CA GLY A 90 14.50 4.30 4.05
C GLY A 90 13.42 3.35 3.57
N PRO A 91 12.80 2.55 4.45
CA PRO A 91 11.73 1.65 4.04
C PRO A 91 10.54 2.45 3.52
N ALA A 92 10.01 2.05 2.35
CA ALA A 92 8.96 2.77 1.63
C ALA A 92 7.60 2.08 1.73
N ASN A 93 7.53 0.78 1.50
CA ASN A 93 6.29 0.01 1.56
C ASN A 93 6.55 -1.43 2.02
N LEU A 94 5.49 -2.10 2.49
CA LEU A 94 5.52 -3.48 2.94
C LEU A 94 4.31 -4.26 2.43
N VAL A 95 4.52 -5.56 2.26
CA VAL A 95 3.47 -6.56 2.01
C VAL A 95 3.60 -7.67 3.03
N VAL A 96 2.46 -8.12 3.54
CA VAL A 96 2.35 -9.28 4.43
C VAL A 96 1.56 -10.35 3.70
N THR A 97 2.20 -11.45 3.39
CA THR A 97 1.60 -12.56 2.63
C THR A 97 2.47 -13.81 2.79
N GLU A 98 1.89 -14.96 2.50
CA GLU A 98 2.63 -16.20 2.41
C GLU A 98 3.62 -16.15 1.23
N VAL A 99 4.89 -16.44 1.47
CA VAL A 99 5.95 -16.43 0.44
C VAL A 99 6.64 -17.79 0.31
N ASN A 100 6.84 -18.51 1.41
CA ASN A 100 7.69 -19.71 1.44
C ASN A 100 6.94 -21.05 1.40
N GLY A 101 5.62 -21.06 1.36
CA GLY A 101 4.78 -22.25 1.26
C GLY A 101 4.53 -22.93 2.61
N ASP A 102 4.75 -22.25 3.75
CA ASP A 102 4.54 -22.82 5.09
C ASP A 102 3.15 -22.52 5.69
N GLY A 103 2.33 -21.76 4.97
CA GLY A 103 0.97 -21.38 5.35
C GLY A 103 0.89 -20.22 6.35
N ARG A 104 2.00 -19.52 6.61
CA ARG A 104 2.06 -18.36 7.52
C ARG A 104 2.40 -17.09 6.77
N PRO A 105 1.82 -15.95 7.17
CA PRO A 105 2.16 -14.67 6.54
C PRO A 105 3.61 -14.27 6.81
N ASP A 106 4.36 -14.03 5.74
CA ASP A 106 5.71 -13.51 5.72
C ASP A 106 5.69 -11.99 5.48
N LEU A 107 6.84 -11.35 5.63
CA LEU A 107 6.99 -9.91 5.49
C LEU A 107 7.98 -9.56 4.37
N VAL A 108 7.54 -8.77 3.40
CA VAL A 108 8.37 -8.26 2.30
C VAL A 108 8.37 -6.72 2.36
N VAL A 109 9.57 -6.11 2.41
CA VAL A 109 9.73 -4.66 2.59
C VAL A 109 10.67 -4.07 1.53
N ALA A 110 10.21 -3.03 0.83
CA ALA A 110 11.03 -2.21 -0.07
C ALA A 110 11.88 -1.21 0.74
N ASN A 111 13.21 -1.25 0.62
CA ASN A 111 14.14 -0.34 1.30
C ASN A 111 14.81 0.59 0.29
N THR A 112 14.25 1.77 0.13
CA THR A 112 14.62 2.73 -0.94
C THR A 112 16.07 3.18 -0.87
N ASN A 113 16.57 3.50 0.34
CA ASN A 113 17.92 4.05 0.49
C ASN A 113 19.01 2.98 0.37
N ASP A 114 18.76 1.78 0.87
CA ASP A 114 19.66 0.64 0.74
C ASP A 114 19.66 0.00 -0.65
N GLN A 115 18.67 0.33 -1.48
CA GLN A 115 18.45 -0.33 -2.76
C GLN A 115 18.29 -1.85 -2.60
N THR A 116 17.45 -2.25 -1.64
CA THR A 116 17.22 -3.66 -1.30
C THR A 116 15.73 -3.93 -1.05
N VAL A 117 15.39 -5.21 -1.10
CA VAL A 117 14.13 -5.74 -0.54
C VAL A 117 14.50 -6.67 0.62
N SER A 118 13.88 -6.47 1.77
CA SER A 118 13.99 -7.38 2.92
C SER A 118 12.83 -8.37 2.89
N VAL A 119 13.13 -9.68 2.91
CA VAL A 119 12.15 -10.75 3.07
C VAL A 119 12.38 -11.39 4.44
N ARG A 120 11.34 -11.44 5.28
CA ARG A 120 11.37 -12.09 6.59
C ARG A 120 10.30 -13.15 6.65
N PHE A 121 10.72 -14.39 6.78
CA PHE A 121 9.80 -15.51 6.94
C PHE A 121 9.27 -15.56 8.37
N ALA A 122 8.02 -15.99 8.52
CA ALA A 122 7.42 -16.25 9.83
C ALA A 122 8.27 -17.26 10.63
N ASP A 123 8.42 -17.02 11.93
CA ASP A 123 9.15 -17.97 12.80
C ASP A 123 8.21 -19.11 13.21
N PRO A 124 8.45 -20.34 12.73
CA PRO A 124 7.58 -21.47 13.05
C PRO A 124 7.56 -21.84 14.54
N ALA A 125 8.56 -21.41 15.30
CA ALA A 125 8.65 -21.68 16.74
C ALA A 125 7.98 -20.59 17.59
N ARG A 126 7.71 -19.42 17.01
CA ARG A 126 7.17 -18.26 17.75
C ARG A 126 6.14 -17.51 16.88
N PRO A 127 4.84 -17.88 16.95
CA PRO A 127 3.77 -17.20 16.26
C PRO A 127 3.84 -15.66 16.47
N GLY A 128 3.62 -14.88 15.41
CA GLY A 128 3.72 -13.41 15.42
C GLY A 128 5.15 -12.86 15.37
N PHE A 129 6.17 -13.71 15.24
CA PHE A 129 7.58 -13.33 15.09
C PHE A 129 8.10 -13.71 13.70
N PHE A 130 9.16 -13.01 13.29
CA PHE A 130 9.83 -13.23 12.01
C PHE A 130 11.29 -13.62 12.19
N LEU A 131 11.79 -14.50 11.32
CA LEU A 131 13.19 -14.88 11.22
C LEU A 131 14.06 -13.70 10.74
N PRO A 132 15.39 -13.77 10.82
CA PRO A 132 16.30 -12.78 10.23
C PRO A 132 15.99 -12.52 8.75
N ALA A 133 16.17 -11.28 8.29
CA ALA A 133 15.86 -10.90 6.93
C ALA A 133 16.80 -11.55 5.91
N LEU A 134 16.24 -12.12 4.86
CA LEU A 134 16.91 -12.33 3.58
C LEU A 134 16.89 -10.97 2.85
N VAL A 135 18.03 -10.56 2.31
CA VAL A 135 18.17 -9.28 1.62
C VAL A 135 18.38 -9.51 0.12
N LEU A 136 17.47 -8.98 -0.70
CA LEU A 136 17.54 -9.02 -2.16
C LEU A 136 18.02 -7.65 -2.65
N SER A 137 19.05 -7.62 -3.49
CA SER A 137 19.64 -6.38 -3.98
C SER A 137 18.95 -5.86 -5.24
N THR A 138 18.68 -4.54 -5.30
CA THR A 138 18.14 -3.82 -6.47
C THR A 138 19.14 -2.75 -6.95
N PRO A 139 20.34 -3.15 -7.43
CA PRO A 139 21.47 -2.24 -7.60
C PRO A 139 21.16 -1.10 -8.58
N GLY A 140 21.49 0.14 -8.15
CA GLY A 140 21.25 1.35 -8.92
C GLY A 140 19.78 1.77 -9.05
N ARG A 141 18.86 1.13 -8.29
CA ARG A 141 17.42 1.39 -8.34
C ARG A 141 16.85 1.54 -6.95
N ARG A 142 15.89 2.42 -6.81
CA ARG A 142 15.22 2.75 -5.55
C ARG A 142 13.89 2.01 -5.46
N PRO A 143 13.78 0.91 -4.73
CA PRO A 143 12.51 0.21 -4.55
C PRO A 143 11.54 1.10 -3.76
N LEU A 144 10.35 1.30 -4.32
CA LEU A 144 9.27 2.11 -3.75
C LEU A 144 8.11 1.23 -3.27
N ASP A 145 7.82 0.15 -4.01
CA ASP A 145 6.73 -0.75 -3.72
C ASP A 145 7.08 -2.18 -4.13
N VAL A 146 6.40 -3.15 -3.52
CA VAL A 146 6.57 -4.59 -3.78
C VAL A 146 5.22 -5.27 -3.88
N ALA A 147 5.14 -6.29 -4.72
CA ALA A 147 4.02 -7.22 -4.81
C ALA A 147 4.53 -8.66 -4.90
N VAL A 148 3.69 -9.61 -4.53
CA VAL A 148 4.04 -11.03 -4.46
C VAL A 148 2.99 -11.84 -5.24
N GLY A 149 3.44 -12.81 -6.04
CA GLY A 149 2.57 -13.73 -6.78
C GLY A 149 3.39 -14.76 -7.54
N ASP A 150 2.78 -15.85 -7.98
CA ASP A 150 3.42 -16.85 -8.85
C ASP A 150 3.46 -16.32 -10.29
N LEU A 151 4.63 -15.79 -10.69
CA LEU A 151 4.83 -15.14 -11.98
C LEU A 151 5.44 -16.07 -13.04
N ASN A 152 5.66 -17.32 -12.69
CA ASN A 152 6.22 -18.30 -13.60
C ASN A 152 5.43 -19.62 -13.68
N GLY A 153 4.32 -19.73 -12.91
CA GLY A 153 3.42 -20.87 -12.92
C GLY A 153 4.01 -22.13 -12.27
N ASP A 154 4.99 -21.98 -11.37
CA ASP A 154 5.65 -23.11 -10.71
C ASP A 154 5.10 -23.38 -9.30
N GLY A 155 4.11 -22.63 -8.86
CA GLY A 155 3.44 -22.74 -7.56
C GLY A 155 4.20 -22.08 -6.40
N ARG A 156 5.30 -21.36 -6.69
CA ARG A 156 6.06 -20.59 -5.69
C ARG A 156 5.84 -19.09 -5.88
N MET A 157 5.87 -18.37 -4.77
CA MET A 157 5.64 -16.92 -4.79
C MET A 157 6.91 -16.16 -5.21
N ASP A 158 6.82 -15.43 -6.29
CA ASP A 158 7.83 -14.52 -6.80
C ASP A 158 7.61 -13.10 -6.26
N ILE A 159 8.61 -12.23 -6.36
CA ILE A 159 8.53 -10.85 -5.87
C ILE A 159 8.70 -9.89 -7.06
N VAL A 160 7.74 -8.99 -7.22
CA VAL A 160 7.83 -7.84 -8.15
C VAL A 160 8.17 -6.58 -7.35
N VAL A 161 9.08 -5.79 -7.89
CA VAL A 161 9.53 -4.54 -7.26
C VAL A 161 9.32 -3.37 -8.21
N ALA A 162 8.52 -2.40 -7.80
CA ALA A 162 8.47 -1.08 -8.42
C ALA A 162 9.73 -0.31 -7.99
N ALA A 163 10.77 -0.36 -8.81
CA ALA A 163 12.08 0.22 -8.50
C ALA A 163 12.37 1.42 -9.39
N SER A 164 12.25 2.63 -8.83
CA SER A 164 12.48 3.90 -9.52
C SER A 164 13.90 4.02 -10.07
N GLY A 165 14.04 4.68 -11.22
CA GLY A 165 15.31 5.06 -11.85
C GLY A 165 15.59 4.43 -13.22
N ALA A 166 14.71 3.58 -13.78
CA ALA A 166 14.96 2.96 -15.08
C ALA A 166 13.72 2.54 -15.88
N ASN A 167 12.55 3.10 -15.62
CA ASN A 167 11.30 2.78 -16.32
C ASN A 167 11.09 1.26 -16.48
N SER A 168 11.28 0.51 -15.41
CA SER A 168 11.11 -0.94 -15.41
C SER A 168 10.82 -1.46 -14.01
N VAL A 169 10.06 -2.54 -13.92
CA VAL A 169 9.91 -3.33 -12.70
C VAL A 169 10.98 -4.43 -12.66
N LEU A 170 11.32 -4.88 -11.46
CA LEU A 170 12.22 -6.01 -11.24
C LEU A 170 11.41 -7.21 -10.76
N VAL A 171 11.61 -8.37 -11.36
CA VAL A 171 10.99 -9.64 -10.96
C VAL A 171 12.08 -10.57 -10.43
N PHE A 172 11.94 -10.97 -9.17
CA PHE A 172 12.75 -11.99 -8.52
C PHE A 172 11.97 -13.30 -8.47
N THR A 173 12.36 -14.27 -9.28
CA THR A 173 11.71 -15.58 -9.28
C THR A 173 12.27 -16.47 -8.17
N GLN A 174 11.38 -17.15 -7.44
CA GLN A 174 11.77 -18.08 -6.40
C GLN A 174 12.18 -19.44 -7.00
N THR A 175 13.37 -19.95 -6.67
CA THR A 175 13.91 -21.21 -7.20
C THR A 175 13.67 -22.41 -6.30
N ALA A 176 13.66 -22.16 -5.00
CA ALA A 176 13.32 -23.13 -3.95
C ALA A 176 12.79 -22.32 -2.77
N THR A 177 12.18 -22.96 -1.82
CA THR A 177 11.64 -22.32 -0.62
C THR A 177 12.64 -21.30 -0.04
N GLY A 178 12.27 -20.03 -0.06
CA GLY A 178 13.06 -18.94 0.51
C GLY A 178 14.34 -18.56 -0.26
N THR A 179 14.51 -18.97 -1.52
CA THR A 179 15.65 -18.59 -2.37
C THR A 179 15.20 -17.99 -3.69
N PHE A 180 15.84 -16.89 -4.13
CA PHE A 180 15.44 -16.13 -5.31
C PHE A 180 16.59 -16.00 -6.32
N ASN A 181 16.25 -16.03 -7.61
CA ASN A 181 17.16 -15.68 -8.69
C ASN A 181 17.55 -14.20 -8.67
N ALA A 182 18.61 -13.84 -9.39
CA ALA A 182 18.86 -12.45 -9.73
C ALA A 182 17.64 -11.86 -10.48
N PRO A 183 17.31 -10.57 -10.28
CA PRO A 183 16.09 -10.01 -10.84
C PRO A 183 16.18 -9.85 -12.36
N VAL A 184 15.06 -10.09 -13.03
CA VAL A 184 14.83 -9.74 -14.44
C VAL A 184 14.06 -8.43 -14.50
N ALA A 185 14.50 -7.51 -15.37
CA ALA A 185 13.85 -6.23 -15.57
C ALA A 185 12.86 -6.27 -16.74
N TYR A 186 11.63 -5.79 -16.51
CA TYR A 186 10.60 -5.63 -17.53
C TYR A 186 10.27 -4.14 -17.70
N ALA A 187 10.34 -3.65 -18.94
CA ALA A 187 10.11 -2.25 -19.27
C ALA A 187 8.64 -1.84 -19.06
N VAL A 188 8.43 -0.61 -18.56
CA VAL A 188 7.11 0.04 -18.38
C VAL A 188 7.14 1.46 -18.96
N GLY A 189 5.98 2.09 -19.15
CA GLY A 189 5.84 3.37 -19.85
C GLY A 189 6.41 4.59 -19.12
N GLY A 190 6.80 4.45 -17.84
CA GLY A 190 7.37 5.53 -17.02
C GLY A 190 8.04 4.97 -15.77
N ASP A 191 8.58 5.87 -14.94
CA ASP A 191 9.24 5.48 -13.70
C ASP A 191 8.21 4.89 -12.71
N PRO A 192 8.36 3.62 -12.26
CA PRO A 192 7.35 2.94 -11.46
C PRO A 192 7.23 3.55 -10.05
N GLN A 193 6.00 3.67 -9.56
CA GLN A 193 5.65 4.20 -8.24
C GLN A 193 5.02 3.14 -7.34
N ALA A 194 4.09 2.35 -7.88
CA ALA A 194 3.41 1.27 -7.17
C ALA A 194 3.14 0.10 -8.11
N VAL A 195 2.98 -1.10 -7.54
CA VAL A 195 2.79 -2.33 -8.31
C VAL A 195 1.76 -3.24 -7.65
N THR A 196 1.00 -3.96 -8.47
CA THR A 196 0.13 -5.05 -8.04
C THR A 196 0.24 -6.23 -8.99
N VAL A 197 -0.08 -7.42 -8.49
CA VAL A 197 -0.04 -8.69 -9.24
C VAL A 197 -1.41 -9.33 -9.14
N ALA A 198 -2.00 -9.71 -10.26
CA ALA A 198 -3.26 -10.45 -10.35
C ALA A 198 -3.43 -11.04 -11.74
N ASP A 199 -4.26 -12.07 -11.90
CA ASP A 199 -4.71 -12.56 -13.23
C ASP A 199 -5.72 -11.55 -13.80
N LEU A 200 -5.22 -10.66 -14.68
CA LEU A 200 -5.99 -9.54 -15.23
C LEU A 200 -6.72 -9.90 -16.52
N ASP A 201 -6.38 -10.98 -17.19
CA ASP A 201 -7.05 -11.39 -18.41
C ASP A 201 -7.81 -12.72 -18.32
N GLY A 202 -7.80 -13.35 -17.13
CA GLY A 202 -8.52 -14.59 -16.85
C GLY A 202 -7.90 -15.83 -17.48
N ASN A 203 -6.60 -15.77 -17.83
CA ASN A 203 -5.89 -16.87 -18.46
C ASN A 203 -5.26 -17.86 -17.47
N GLY A 204 -5.33 -17.56 -16.16
CA GLY A 204 -4.78 -18.36 -15.07
C GLY A 204 -3.32 -18.05 -14.74
N PHE A 205 -2.67 -17.11 -15.42
CA PHE A 205 -1.34 -16.60 -15.08
C PHE A 205 -1.43 -15.24 -14.40
N ALA A 206 -0.54 -14.99 -13.46
CA ALA A 206 -0.50 -13.70 -12.78
C ALA A 206 0.18 -12.62 -13.65
N ASP A 207 -0.51 -11.51 -13.87
CA ASP A 207 -0.07 -10.33 -14.61
C ASP A 207 0.47 -9.26 -13.66
N ILE A 208 1.13 -8.25 -14.22
CA ILE A 208 1.70 -7.14 -13.45
C ILE A 208 1.05 -5.83 -13.91
N ALA A 209 0.48 -5.05 -12.97
CA ALA A 209 0.02 -3.69 -13.23
C ALA A 209 0.83 -2.69 -12.40
N VAL A 210 1.32 -1.62 -13.04
CA VAL A 210 2.30 -0.69 -12.49
C VAL A 210 1.84 0.74 -12.65
N ALA A 211 1.62 1.45 -11.56
CA ALA A 211 1.41 2.90 -11.59
C ALA A 211 2.73 3.62 -11.86
N THR A 212 2.76 4.54 -12.84
CA THR A 212 3.98 5.17 -13.33
C THR A 212 3.91 6.69 -13.32
N THR A 213 5.07 7.35 -13.31
CA THR A 213 5.17 8.83 -13.42
C THR A 213 4.67 9.39 -14.75
N ALA A 214 4.38 8.54 -15.73
CA ALA A 214 3.76 8.94 -17.00
C ALA A 214 2.26 9.25 -16.88
N ASN A 215 1.69 9.26 -15.66
CA ASN A 215 0.26 9.37 -15.40
C ASN A 215 -0.54 8.22 -16.04
N ALA A 216 -0.01 7.04 -15.91
CA ALA A 216 -0.57 5.82 -16.50
C ALA A 216 -0.37 4.62 -15.57
N VAL A 217 -1.17 3.59 -15.81
CA VAL A 217 -0.87 2.21 -15.40
C VAL A 217 -0.33 1.47 -16.59
N SER A 218 0.89 0.92 -16.46
CA SER A 218 1.46 -0.03 -17.42
C SER A 218 1.05 -1.44 -17.02
N VAL A 219 0.38 -2.16 -17.93
CA VAL A 219 -0.06 -3.55 -17.71
C VAL A 219 0.80 -4.47 -18.57
N LEU A 220 1.44 -5.45 -17.91
CA LEU A 220 2.22 -6.53 -18.55
C LEU A 220 1.43 -7.82 -18.37
N LEU A 221 0.79 -8.28 -19.45
CA LEU A 221 0.06 -9.55 -19.45
C LEU A 221 1.04 -10.72 -19.61
N GLN A 222 0.92 -11.72 -18.76
CA GLN A 222 1.66 -12.95 -18.88
C GLN A 222 0.98 -13.88 -19.89
N THR A 223 1.64 -14.16 -20.99
CA THR A 223 1.10 -14.97 -22.10
C THR A 223 1.38 -16.46 -21.96
N SER A 224 2.37 -16.81 -21.17
CA SER A 224 2.72 -18.16 -20.75
C SER A 224 3.65 -18.07 -19.54
N ALA A 225 3.88 -19.17 -18.84
CA ALA A 225 4.70 -19.23 -17.62
C ALA A 225 6.01 -18.43 -17.74
N GLY A 226 6.13 -17.34 -16.99
CA GLY A 226 7.31 -16.45 -16.96
C GLY A 226 7.52 -15.57 -18.21
N VAL A 227 6.58 -15.53 -19.15
CA VAL A 227 6.69 -14.74 -20.39
C VAL A 227 5.65 -13.64 -20.42
N PHE A 228 6.09 -12.40 -20.34
CA PHE A 228 5.23 -11.22 -20.39
C PHE A 228 5.22 -10.57 -21.79
N ALA A 229 4.03 -10.17 -22.24
CA ALA A 229 3.89 -9.29 -23.39
C ALA A 229 4.49 -7.90 -23.07
N PRO A 230 4.86 -7.11 -24.10
CA PRO A 230 5.20 -5.71 -23.88
C PRO A 230 4.10 -4.97 -23.13
N ALA A 231 4.49 -4.04 -22.24
CA ALA A 231 3.54 -3.27 -21.46
C ALA A 231 2.57 -2.47 -22.34
N THR A 232 1.29 -2.46 -21.93
CA THR A 232 0.26 -1.56 -22.49
C THR A 232 -0.06 -0.50 -21.46
N ASP A 233 -0.04 0.77 -21.85
CA ASP A 233 -0.25 1.89 -20.96
C ASP A 233 -1.71 2.38 -21.02
N TYR A 234 -2.32 2.53 -19.84
CA TYR A 234 -3.66 3.08 -19.65
C TYR A 234 -3.59 4.37 -18.83
N ALA A 235 -4.14 5.45 -19.37
CA ALA A 235 -4.13 6.76 -18.70
C ALA A 235 -4.81 6.71 -17.32
N THR A 236 -4.30 7.53 -16.38
CA THR A 236 -4.88 7.74 -15.04
C THR A 236 -4.99 9.22 -14.73
N GLY A 237 -5.27 9.57 -13.48
CA GLY A 237 -5.04 10.92 -12.97
C GLY A 237 -3.55 11.23 -12.83
N VAL A 238 -3.25 12.46 -12.38
CA VAL A 238 -1.87 12.96 -12.30
C VAL A 238 -1.14 12.35 -11.09
N GLN A 239 0.06 11.82 -11.33
CA GLN A 239 0.93 11.20 -10.32
C GLN A 239 0.25 10.05 -9.56
N PRO A 240 -0.09 8.94 -10.21
CA PRO A 240 -0.59 7.77 -9.50
C PRO A 240 0.53 7.22 -8.60
N VAL A 241 0.23 7.03 -7.30
CA VAL A 241 1.19 6.64 -6.25
C VAL A 241 0.81 5.35 -5.54
N ALA A 242 -0.40 4.87 -5.76
CA ALA A 242 -0.85 3.55 -5.29
C ALA A 242 -1.79 2.93 -6.32
N ILE A 243 -1.82 1.60 -6.35
CA ILE A 243 -2.66 0.81 -7.26
C ILE A 243 -3.25 -0.38 -6.52
N LYS A 244 -4.52 -0.72 -6.82
CA LYS A 244 -5.21 -1.93 -6.38
C LYS A 244 -6.06 -2.49 -7.52
N THR A 245 -6.43 -3.76 -7.38
CA THR A 245 -7.36 -4.46 -8.26
C THR A 245 -8.58 -4.91 -7.47
N ALA A 246 -9.77 -4.83 -8.07
CA ALA A 246 -11.00 -5.39 -7.54
C ALA A 246 -12.02 -5.52 -8.67
N ASP A 247 -12.95 -6.47 -8.56
CA ASP A 247 -14.12 -6.54 -9.42
C ASP A 247 -15.19 -5.58 -8.88
N LEU A 248 -15.12 -4.31 -9.34
CA LEU A 248 -16.03 -3.26 -8.88
C LEU A 248 -17.43 -3.37 -9.48
N ASN A 249 -17.54 -3.93 -10.65
CA ASN A 249 -18.82 -3.97 -11.35
C ASN A 249 -19.54 -5.32 -11.23
N GLY A 250 -18.92 -6.33 -10.58
CA GLY A 250 -19.50 -7.66 -10.36
C GLY A 250 -19.55 -8.53 -11.63
N ASP A 251 -18.71 -8.23 -12.64
CA ASP A 251 -18.68 -8.98 -13.90
C ASP A 251 -17.67 -10.15 -13.90
N GLY A 252 -16.99 -10.37 -12.78
CA GLY A 252 -16.00 -11.42 -12.58
C GLY A 252 -14.61 -11.09 -13.10
N LYS A 253 -14.36 -9.86 -13.56
CA LYS A 253 -13.06 -9.39 -14.01
C LYS A 253 -12.51 -8.34 -13.06
N LEU A 254 -11.18 -8.28 -12.95
CA LEU A 254 -10.53 -7.31 -12.07
C LEU A 254 -10.35 -5.97 -12.75
N ASP A 255 -10.92 -4.92 -12.14
CA ASP A 255 -10.73 -3.53 -12.52
C ASP A 255 -9.47 -2.95 -11.86
N LEU A 256 -8.96 -1.84 -12.37
CA LEU A 256 -7.80 -1.13 -11.83
C LEU A 256 -8.23 0.15 -11.12
N LEU A 257 -7.70 0.35 -9.92
CA LEU A 257 -7.91 1.56 -9.12
C LEU A 257 -6.57 2.21 -8.81
N THR A 258 -6.44 3.52 -9.01
CA THR A 258 -5.22 4.25 -8.63
C THR A 258 -5.53 5.45 -7.74
N ALA A 259 -4.74 5.61 -6.67
CA ALA A 259 -4.69 6.85 -5.90
C ALA A 259 -3.73 7.81 -6.59
N ASN A 260 -4.24 9.00 -6.97
CA ASN A 260 -3.49 9.99 -7.71
C ASN A 260 -3.18 11.19 -6.80
N PHE A 261 -1.88 11.40 -6.57
CA PHE A 261 -1.41 12.49 -5.70
C PHE A 261 -1.78 13.88 -6.26
N GLY A 262 -1.82 14.01 -7.59
CA GLY A 262 -2.22 15.22 -8.29
C GLY A 262 -1.13 16.30 -8.33
N ALA A 263 -1.35 17.32 -9.13
CA ALA A 263 -0.47 18.47 -9.18
C ALA A 263 -0.86 19.49 -8.09
N ALA A 264 0.13 20.00 -7.35
CA ALA A 264 -0.08 20.95 -6.24
C ALA A 264 -0.84 22.24 -6.67
N THR A 265 -0.77 22.59 -7.96
CA THR A 265 -1.34 23.83 -8.52
C THR A 265 -2.64 23.63 -9.31
N SER A 266 -3.13 22.39 -9.41
CA SER A 266 -4.31 22.08 -10.25
C SER A 266 -5.37 21.34 -9.42
N PRO A 267 -6.30 22.06 -8.79
CA PRO A 267 -7.45 21.45 -8.13
C PRO A 267 -8.23 20.54 -9.10
N GLY A 268 -8.66 19.38 -8.61
CA GLY A 268 -9.40 18.39 -9.42
C GLY A 268 -8.54 17.38 -10.19
N THR A 269 -7.20 17.49 -10.11
CA THR A 269 -6.29 16.47 -10.66
C THR A 269 -5.89 15.39 -9.63
N GLN A 270 -6.30 15.61 -8.38
CA GLN A 270 -6.09 14.71 -7.24
C GLN A 270 -7.28 13.77 -7.11
N GLY A 271 -7.04 12.56 -6.67
CA GLY A 271 -8.14 11.69 -6.34
C GLY A 271 -7.95 10.23 -6.74
N LEU A 272 -9.04 9.58 -7.01
CA LEU A 272 -9.13 8.18 -7.39
C LEU A 272 -9.42 8.08 -8.89
N SER A 273 -8.72 7.19 -9.61
CA SER A 273 -9.12 6.76 -10.95
C SER A 273 -9.57 5.31 -10.89
N VAL A 274 -10.70 5.02 -11.53
CA VAL A 274 -11.23 3.67 -11.74
C VAL A 274 -11.21 3.37 -13.24
N LEU A 275 -10.58 2.26 -13.62
CA LEU A 275 -10.49 1.78 -14.99
C LEU A 275 -11.19 0.42 -15.03
N LEU A 276 -12.43 0.38 -15.52
CA LEU A 276 -13.19 -0.86 -15.64
C LEU A 276 -12.61 -1.74 -16.75
N GLN A 277 -12.49 -3.03 -16.47
CA GLN A 277 -12.09 -4.00 -17.47
C GLN A 277 -13.26 -4.31 -18.42
N GLY A 278 -12.99 -4.20 -19.70
CA GLY A 278 -13.93 -4.61 -20.76
C GLY A 278 -13.65 -6.02 -21.26
N ALA A 279 -12.88 -6.13 -22.35
CA ALA A 279 -12.36 -7.42 -22.78
C ALA A 279 -11.20 -7.85 -21.86
N PRO A 280 -10.89 -9.17 -21.76
CA PRO A 280 -9.79 -9.69 -20.94
C PRO A 280 -8.50 -8.89 -21.13
N GLY A 281 -7.90 -8.41 -20.03
CA GLY A 281 -6.68 -7.61 -20.02
C GLY A 281 -6.78 -6.22 -20.66
N THR A 282 -7.99 -5.75 -21.00
CA THR A 282 -8.20 -4.45 -21.66
C THR A 282 -9.10 -3.55 -20.82
N PHE A 283 -8.61 -2.35 -20.52
CA PHE A 283 -9.28 -1.41 -19.62
C PHE A 283 -9.86 -0.21 -20.36
N ALA A 284 -11.03 0.23 -19.93
CA ALA A 284 -11.71 1.42 -20.43
C ALA A 284 -10.96 2.71 -20.01
N ALA A 285 -11.33 3.83 -20.60
CA ALA A 285 -10.87 5.13 -20.16
C ALA A 285 -11.25 5.35 -18.68
N PRO A 286 -10.38 6.00 -17.87
CA PRO A 286 -10.61 6.15 -16.45
C PRO A 286 -11.82 7.04 -16.13
N VAL A 287 -12.58 6.65 -15.11
CA VAL A 287 -13.49 7.53 -14.41
C VAL A 287 -12.75 8.13 -13.21
N HIS A 288 -12.77 9.44 -13.07
CA HIS A 288 -12.07 10.15 -11.99
C HIS A 288 -13.03 10.59 -10.89
N TYR A 289 -12.63 10.33 -9.65
CA TYR A 289 -13.35 10.74 -8.45
C TYR A 289 -12.46 11.65 -7.60
N THR A 290 -13.00 12.80 -7.19
CA THR A 290 -12.27 13.79 -6.39
C THR A 290 -12.24 13.36 -4.92
N THR A 291 -11.06 13.36 -4.31
CA THR A 291 -10.85 13.13 -2.88
C THR A 291 -10.75 14.46 -2.11
N ALA A 292 -10.76 14.39 -0.77
CA ALA A 292 -10.63 15.56 0.09
C ALA A 292 -9.33 16.33 -0.15
N TYR A 293 -8.23 15.60 -0.37
CA TYR A 293 -6.87 16.10 -0.55
C TYR A 293 -6.09 15.18 -1.48
N ARG A 294 -4.74 15.30 -1.47
CA ARG A 294 -3.84 14.44 -2.22
C ARG A 294 -3.98 12.98 -1.80
N ALA A 295 -4.40 12.12 -2.71
CA ALA A 295 -4.53 10.71 -2.46
C ALA A 295 -3.14 10.04 -2.41
N VAL A 296 -2.86 9.26 -1.36
CA VAL A 296 -1.55 8.63 -1.14
C VAL A 296 -1.61 7.12 -1.01
N ALA A 297 -2.75 6.58 -0.58
CA ALA A 297 -2.98 5.14 -0.48
C ALA A 297 -4.47 4.84 -0.68
N LEU A 298 -4.80 3.61 -1.05
CA LEU A 298 -6.18 3.15 -1.15
C LEU A 298 -6.32 1.71 -0.65
N ALA A 299 -7.52 1.41 -0.15
CA ALA A 299 -7.97 0.06 0.19
C ALA A 299 -9.36 -0.17 -0.41
N VAL A 300 -9.65 -1.43 -0.72
CA VAL A 300 -10.93 -1.85 -1.30
C VAL A 300 -11.53 -2.93 -0.42
N GLY A 301 -12.81 -2.84 -0.12
CA GLY A 301 -13.56 -3.80 0.69
C GLY A 301 -15.00 -3.38 0.86
N ASP A 302 -15.86 -4.29 1.26
CA ASP A 302 -17.29 -4.03 1.55
C ASP A 302 -17.38 -3.27 2.88
N LEU A 303 -17.58 -1.95 2.83
CA LEU A 303 -17.61 -1.07 4.01
C LEU A 303 -19.03 -0.84 4.55
N ASP A 304 -20.06 -1.13 3.78
CA ASP A 304 -21.43 -0.91 4.20
C ASP A 304 -22.24 -2.21 4.36
N GLY A 305 -21.65 -3.37 4.04
CA GLY A 305 -22.24 -4.69 4.22
C GLY A 305 -23.21 -5.09 3.10
N ASP A 306 -23.17 -4.42 1.94
CA ASP A 306 -24.04 -4.72 0.79
C ASP A 306 -23.47 -5.84 -0.11
N GLY A 307 -22.27 -6.33 0.19
CA GLY A 307 -21.57 -7.39 -0.53
C GLY A 307 -20.80 -6.91 -1.75
N LYS A 308 -20.69 -5.60 -1.98
CA LYS A 308 -19.95 -5.02 -3.09
C LYS A 308 -18.70 -4.29 -2.58
N PRO A 309 -17.65 -4.19 -3.41
CA PRO A 309 -16.44 -3.51 -2.99
C PRO A 309 -16.59 -1.99 -3.03
N ASP A 310 -16.31 -1.36 -1.88
CA ASP A 310 -16.18 0.08 -1.69
C ASP A 310 -14.71 0.49 -1.68
N VAL A 311 -14.42 1.79 -1.67
CA VAL A 311 -13.06 2.31 -1.72
C VAL A 311 -12.80 3.32 -0.61
N ALA A 312 -11.78 3.07 0.20
CA ALA A 312 -11.23 4.03 1.16
C ALA A 312 -9.90 4.60 0.62
N VAL A 313 -9.79 5.92 0.59
CA VAL A 313 -8.59 6.62 0.10
C VAL A 313 -8.01 7.48 1.21
N ALA A 314 -6.75 7.18 1.59
CA ALA A 314 -5.99 8.02 2.51
C ALA A 314 -5.51 9.28 1.78
N CYS A 315 -5.77 10.43 2.37
CA CYS A 315 -5.50 11.74 1.77
C CYS A 315 -4.58 12.56 2.67
N GLU A 316 -3.37 12.84 2.21
CA GLU A 316 -2.44 13.73 2.89
C GLU A 316 -3.00 15.15 2.92
N GLY A 317 -3.06 15.76 4.11
CA GLY A 317 -3.51 17.14 4.28
C GLY A 317 -2.55 18.17 3.68
N LEU A 318 -3.05 19.40 3.54
CA LEU A 318 -2.21 20.54 3.17
C LEU A 318 -1.54 21.15 4.41
N PRO A 319 -0.48 21.95 4.26
CA PRO A 319 0.12 22.67 5.36
C PRO A 319 -0.92 23.51 6.13
N GLY A 320 -1.15 23.16 7.40
CA GLY A 320 -2.13 23.85 8.26
C GLY A 320 -3.56 23.28 8.21
N ASP A 321 -3.83 22.28 7.35
CA ASP A 321 -5.10 21.57 7.29
C ASP A 321 -4.84 20.07 7.50
N PRO A 322 -5.49 19.42 8.46
CA PRO A 322 -5.30 17.97 8.70
C PRO A 322 -5.77 17.16 7.49
N GLY A 323 -5.17 15.98 7.31
CA GLY A 323 -5.58 15.01 6.29
C GLY A 323 -6.99 14.45 6.52
N ALA A 324 -7.39 13.57 5.64
CA ALA A 324 -8.68 12.88 5.71
C ALA A 324 -8.60 11.46 5.15
N VAL A 325 -9.64 10.67 5.41
CA VAL A 325 -9.96 9.49 4.60
C VAL A 325 -11.22 9.79 3.81
N SER A 326 -11.15 9.66 2.49
CA SER A 326 -12.31 9.74 1.60
C SER A 326 -12.85 8.33 1.38
N VAL A 327 -14.08 8.07 1.82
CA VAL A 327 -14.78 6.79 1.65
C VAL A 327 -15.79 6.94 0.53
N PHE A 328 -15.67 6.08 -0.46
CA PHE A 328 -16.56 5.99 -1.64
C PHE A 328 -17.33 4.68 -1.54
N LEU A 329 -18.62 4.76 -1.33
CA LEU A 329 -19.50 3.59 -1.44
C LEU A 329 -19.85 3.35 -2.91
N GLN A 330 -20.09 2.10 -3.27
CA GLN A 330 -20.53 1.75 -4.60
C GLN A 330 -21.96 2.29 -4.87
N ASP A 331 -22.20 2.81 -6.08
CA ASP A 331 -23.52 3.24 -6.49
C ASP A 331 -24.44 2.01 -6.69
N PRO A 332 -25.50 1.84 -5.90
CA PRO A 332 -26.40 0.70 -6.07
C PRO A 332 -27.15 0.68 -7.41
N ALA A 333 -27.21 1.83 -8.10
CA ALA A 333 -27.93 1.96 -9.38
C ALA A 333 -27.02 1.71 -10.59
N THR A 334 -25.69 1.86 -10.46
CA THR A 334 -24.76 1.78 -11.59
C THR A 334 -23.54 0.94 -11.21
N ALA A 335 -23.49 -0.30 -11.69
CA ALA A 335 -22.40 -1.21 -11.41
C ALA A 335 -21.03 -0.59 -11.78
N GLY A 336 -20.05 -0.67 -10.86
CA GLY A 336 -18.71 -0.13 -11.03
C GLY A 336 -18.60 1.40 -10.88
N ALA A 337 -19.70 2.11 -10.64
CA ALA A 337 -19.67 3.53 -10.28
C ALA A 337 -19.63 3.69 -8.75
N LEU A 338 -19.01 4.80 -8.31
CA LEU A 338 -18.91 5.16 -6.90
C LEU A 338 -19.73 6.42 -6.63
N LEU A 339 -20.36 6.47 -5.46
CA LEU A 339 -21.04 7.66 -4.97
C LEU A 339 -20.05 8.77 -4.61
N ALA A 340 -20.54 10.00 -4.38
CA ALA A 340 -19.71 11.08 -3.84
C ALA A 340 -19.11 10.67 -2.48
N PRO A 341 -17.85 10.99 -2.19
CA PRO A 341 -17.19 10.51 -0.99
C PRO A 341 -17.69 11.17 0.29
N THR A 342 -17.75 10.38 1.36
CA THR A 342 -17.79 10.91 2.72
C THR A 342 -16.36 11.09 3.22
N ASN A 343 -16.02 12.31 3.68
CA ASN A 343 -14.68 12.64 4.11
C ASN A 343 -14.56 12.65 5.64
N TYR A 344 -13.80 11.70 6.19
CA TYR A 344 -13.55 11.57 7.63
C TYR A 344 -12.26 12.30 8.01
N ARG A 345 -12.41 13.43 8.68
CA ARG A 345 -11.30 14.28 9.17
C ARG A 345 -10.84 13.85 10.58
N GLY A 346 -9.84 14.55 11.11
CA GLY A 346 -9.31 14.31 12.47
C GLY A 346 -8.12 13.36 12.49
N VAL A 347 -7.45 13.22 11.36
CA VAL A 347 -6.15 12.58 11.16
C VAL A 347 -5.17 13.61 10.63
N TYR A 348 -3.87 13.51 10.97
CA TYR A 348 -2.90 14.58 10.68
C TYR A 348 -2.23 14.47 9.31
N GLY A 349 -2.40 13.38 8.61
CA GLY A 349 -1.83 13.12 7.29
C GLY A 349 -1.62 11.63 7.09
N PRO A 350 -2.72 10.88 6.89
CA PRO A 350 -2.61 9.43 6.77
C PRO A 350 -1.82 9.07 5.51
N MET A 351 -0.84 8.17 5.68
CA MET A 351 0.05 7.70 4.62
C MET A 351 -0.30 6.29 4.14
N GLY A 352 -1.15 5.59 4.88
CA GLY A 352 -1.65 4.26 4.56
C GLY A 352 -3.06 4.07 5.06
N VAL A 353 -3.81 3.17 4.43
CA VAL A 353 -5.15 2.74 4.82
C VAL A 353 -5.30 1.25 4.59
N ALA A 354 -5.94 0.55 5.54
CA ALA A 354 -6.39 -0.82 5.41
C ALA A 354 -7.82 -0.95 5.95
N ILE A 355 -8.48 -2.04 5.58
CA ILE A 355 -9.85 -2.37 5.96
C ILE A 355 -9.81 -3.71 6.68
N ALA A 356 -10.29 -3.77 7.92
CA ALA A 356 -10.38 -4.99 8.71
C ALA A 356 -11.33 -4.81 9.89
N ASP A 357 -12.02 -5.85 10.32
CA ASP A 357 -12.83 -5.87 11.54
C ASP A 357 -11.91 -5.96 12.76
N MET A 358 -11.64 -4.82 13.41
CA MET A 358 -10.68 -4.71 14.50
C MET A 358 -11.32 -4.91 15.88
N ASP A 359 -12.63 -4.81 15.99
CA ASP A 359 -13.34 -4.96 17.28
C ASP A 359 -14.23 -6.21 17.37
N GLY A 360 -14.33 -6.99 16.29
CA GLY A 360 -15.03 -8.27 16.24
C GLY A 360 -16.53 -8.15 16.05
N ASP A 361 -17.02 -6.99 15.62
CA ASP A 361 -18.45 -6.73 15.43
C ASP A 361 -18.95 -7.15 14.02
N ARG A 362 -18.04 -7.59 13.14
CA ARG A 362 -18.27 -8.01 11.74
C ARG A 362 -18.52 -6.85 10.76
N HIS A 363 -18.27 -5.63 11.19
CA HIS A 363 -18.27 -4.47 10.31
C HIS A 363 -16.82 -4.01 10.12
N PRO A 364 -16.29 -4.01 8.88
CA PRO A 364 -14.91 -3.66 8.66
C PRO A 364 -14.60 -2.21 9.04
N ASP A 365 -13.56 -2.02 9.86
CA ASP A 365 -13.06 -0.73 10.30
C ASP A 365 -12.03 -0.15 9.33
N LEU A 366 -11.75 1.13 9.44
CA LEU A 366 -10.62 1.77 8.77
C LEU A 366 -9.41 1.82 9.69
N VAL A 367 -8.30 1.23 9.26
CA VAL A 367 -7.01 1.27 9.94
C VAL A 367 -6.07 2.17 9.15
N LEU A 368 -5.43 3.14 9.82
CA LEU A 368 -4.68 4.21 9.17
C LEU A 368 -3.26 4.31 9.74
N ALA A 369 -2.30 4.55 8.87
CA ALA A 369 -0.95 4.98 9.23
C ALA A 369 -0.90 6.51 9.25
N ASP A 370 -0.92 7.13 10.43
CA ASP A 370 -0.97 8.59 10.61
C ASP A 370 0.03 9.04 11.70
N GLY A 371 1.32 8.84 11.43
CA GLY A 371 2.36 9.10 12.43
C GLY A 371 2.37 8.10 13.58
N GLY A 372 1.36 7.30 13.74
CA GLY A 372 1.08 6.16 14.58
C GLY A 372 0.05 5.30 13.86
N ILE A 373 -0.62 4.43 14.58
CA ILE A 373 -1.77 3.67 14.09
C ILE A 373 -3.05 4.34 14.59
N VAL A 374 -4.02 4.49 13.71
CA VAL A 374 -5.35 5.02 14.01
C VAL A 374 -6.39 4.04 13.51
N VAL A 375 -7.34 3.67 14.36
CA VAL A 375 -8.51 2.87 13.98
C VAL A 375 -9.74 3.75 14.03
N ARG A 376 -10.56 3.71 12.99
CA ARG A 376 -11.90 4.28 12.98
C ARG A 376 -12.91 3.16 12.91
N PRO A 377 -13.61 2.89 14.03
CA PRO A 377 -14.58 1.80 14.06
C PRO A 377 -15.77 2.10 13.16
N ASN A 378 -16.22 1.08 12.45
CA ASN A 378 -17.50 1.07 11.75
C ASN A 378 -18.58 0.61 12.74
N SER A 379 -19.50 1.48 13.07
CA SER A 379 -20.50 1.17 14.13
C SER A 379 -21.61 0.21 13.70
N GLY A 380 -21.68 -0.15 12.40
CA GLY A 380 -22.78 -0.95 11.85
C GLY A 380 -24.19 -0.34 11.95
N THR A 381 -24.32 0.81 12.62
CA THR A 381 -25.63 1.47 12.84
C THR A 381 -26.14 2.22 11.61
N ALA A 382 -25.22 2.64 10.74
CA ALA A 382 -25.53 3.21 9.45
C ALA A 382 -24.44 2.74 8.46
N PRO A 383 -24.81 2.15 7.32
CA PRO A 383 -23.87 1.59 6.36
C PRO A 383 -22.75 2.57 5.96
N GLY A 384 -21.50 2.13 5.98
CA GLY A 384 -20.35 2.90 5.58
C GLY A 384 -20.03 4.14 6.44
N THR A 385 -20.53 4.19 7.70
CA THR A 385 -20.26 5.29 8.62
C THR A 385 -19.29 4.90 9.72
N PHE A 386 -18.27 5.74 9.91
CA PHE A 386 -17.18 5.49 10.84
C PHE A 386 -17.20 6.45 12.03
N GLY A 387 -16.92 5.89 13.21
CA GLY A 387 -16.83 6.59 14.46
C GLY A 387 -15.59 7.52 14.58
N PRO A 388 -15.41 8.15 15.75
CA PRO A 388 -14.23 8.96 16.02
C PRO A 388 -12.96 8.09 16.01
N PRO A 389 -11.80 8.68 15.65
CA PRO A 389 -10.54 7.93 15.59
C PRO A 389 -10.07 7.50 16.98
N LEU A 390 -9.62 6.25 17.08
CA LEU A 390 -8.90 5.68 18.22
C LEU A 390 -7.41 5.67 17.88
N PHE A 391 -6.58 6.27 18.73
CA PHE A 391 -5.15 6.43 18.47
C PHE A 391 -4.33 5.42 19.26
N PHE A 392 -3.47 4.68 18.57
CA PHE A 392 -2.49 3.77 19.13
C PHE A 392 -1.08 4.30 18.82
N TYR A 393 -0.48 4.99 19.77
CA TYR A 393 0.90 5.50 19.64
C TYR A 393 1.92 4.38 19.92
N ASN A 394 3.04 4.40 19.20
CA ASN A 394 4.13 3.41 19.36
C ASN A 394 5.01 3.72 20.57
#